data_434fdc01bb976c52409256b345cf31f7
#
_entry.id   434fdc01bb976c52409256b345cf31f7
#
_cell.length_a   1.000
_cell.length_b   1.000
_cell.length_c   1.000
_cell.angle_alpha   90.00
_cell.angle_beta   90.00
_cell.angle_gamma   90.00
#
_symmetry.space_group_name_H-M   'P 1'
#
loop_
_entity.id
_entity.type
_entity.pdbx_description
1 polymer ?
#
loop_
_entity_poly.entity_id
_entity_poly.type
_entity_poly.pdbx_seq_one_letter_code
_entity_poly.pdbx_strand_id
1 'polypeptide(L)'
;PYLEKPQEIKIGPCTLNQKQMSTVVFHYPLTDAVRTFLKQPTVETAYGLSAEQIVRLGTQEFFKRYGSTVYPTGCSAKLAIYCGSIERLETEIAPLVEQIFPGQVLKYHRGNAHFKAPAGAEADFAMLDSPAARHRVVLLVQIGKEGWDCHSLTGVILAQKGDSPSNMVLQTACRCLREVVRGQRHSAMIYLSQDNAQILEAQLKTSQNT
;
A
#
# COMPACT_ATOMS: atom_id res chain seq x y z
N PRO A 1 -17.26 -8.30 -1.82
CA PRO A 1 -17.64 -8.07 -0.43
C PRO A 1 -17.94 -9.40 0.22
N TYR A 2 -17.17 -9.74 1.24
CA TYR A 2 -17.42 -10.92 2.04
C TYR A 2 -18.54 -10.59 3.01
N LEU A 3 -19.60 -11.41 3.03
CA LEU A 3 -20.61 -11.35 4.08
C LEU A 3 -20.02 -12.01 5.33
N GLU A 4 -19.58 -11.22 6.29
CA GLU A 4 -18.99 -11.67 7.55
C GLU A 4 -20.01 -12.29 8.53
N LYS A 5 -21.32 -12.15 8.25
CA LYS A 5 -22.40 -12.64 9.11
C LYS A 5 -23.39 -13.53 8.34
N PRO A 6 -23.86 -14.61 8.95
CA PRO A 6 -24.93 -15.42 8.39
C PRO A 6 -26.17 -14.54 8.13
N GLN A 7 -26.75 -14.63 6.95
CA GLN A 7 -28.00 -13.96 6.65
C GLN A 7 -29.17 -14.95 6.68
N GLU A 8 -30.25 -14.52 7.32
CA GLU A 8 -31.53 -15.19 7.24
C GLU A 8 -32.27 -14.72 5.98
N ILE A 9 -32.55 -15.63 5.07
CA ILE A 9 -33.34 -15.34 3.88
C ILE A 9 -34.73 -15.97 4.06
N LYS A 10 -35.77 -15.13 4.08
CA LYS A 10 -37.17 -15.58 4.12
C LYS A 10 -37.72 -15.69 2.71
N ILE A 11 -38.15 -16.89 2.33
CA ILE A 11 -38.83 -17.16 1.07
C ILE A 11 -40.20 -17.74 1.40
N GLY A 12 -41.24 -16.89 1.41
CA GLY A 12 -42.58 -17.27 1.85
C GLY A 12 -42.59 -17.77 3.32
N PRO A 13 -43.18 -18.94 3.62
CA PRO A 13 -43.21 -19.51 4.98
C PRO A 13 -41.88 -20.17 5.38
N CYS A 14 -40.92 -20.29 4.47
CA CYS A 14 -39.63 -20.96 4.74
C CYS A 14 -38.55 -19.93 5.08
N THR A 15 -37.82 -20.19 6.17
CA THR A 15 -36.64 -19.46 6.57
C THR A 15 -35.41 -20.31 6.22
N LEU A 16 -34.57 -19.82 5.31
CA LEU A 16 -33.30 -20.43 4.99
C LEU A 16 -32.21 -19.74 5.79
N ASN A 17 -31.59 -20.47 6.71
CA ASN A 17 -30.40 -20.03 7.42
C ASN A 17 -29.19 -20.26 6.54
N GLN A 18 -28.76 -19.21 5.85
CA GLN A 18 -27.58 -19.27 5.00
C GLN A 18 -26.34 -19.02 5.85
N LYS A 19 -25.65 -20.08 6.26
CA LYS A 19 -24.42 -20.01 7.06
C LYS A 19 -23.22 -19.47 6.29
N GLN A 20 -23.21 -19.57 4.95
CA GLN A 20 -22.19 -19.00 4.08
C GLN A 20 -22.78 -18.80 2.69
N MET A 21 -22.99 -17.54 2.29
CA MET A 21 -23.03 -17.24 0.87
C MET A 21 -21.60 -16.89 0.44
N SER A 22 -20.92 -17.84 -0.13
CA SER A 22 -19.78 -17.49 -0.96
C SER A 22 -20.33 -16.89 -2.25
N THR A 23 -20.35 -15.58 -2.38
CA THR A 23 -20.54 -14.88 -3.65
C THR A 23 -19.27 -14.91 -4.49
N VAL A 24 -18.24 -15.60 -4.02
CA VAL A 24 -16.98 -15.81 -4.75
C VAL A 24 -17.22 -16.91 -5.78
N VAL A 25 -17.49 -16.50 -7.01
CA VAL A 25 -17.62 -17.40 -8.15
C VAL A 25 -16.27 -17.96 -8.58
N PHE A 26 -15.18 -17.24 -8.25
CA PHE A 26 -13.83 -17.61 -8.60
C PHE A 26 -12.85 -17.12 -7.53
N HIS A 27 -12.01 -18.00 -7.03
CA HIS A 27 -10.92 -17.68 -6.11
C HIS A 27 -9.57 -17.90 -6.80
N TYR A 28 -8.74 -16.86 -6.87
CA TYR A 28 -7.38 -16.94 -7.39
C TYR A 28 -6.39 -16.68 -6.24
N PRO A 29 -5.61 -17.67 -5.81
CA PRO A 29 -4.67 -17.52 -4.72
C PRO A 29 -3.64 -16.42 -4.99
N LEU A 30 -3.29 -15.63 -3.97
CA LEU A 30 -2.28 -14.59 -4.08
C LEU A 30 -0.92 -15.14 -4.54
N THR A 31 -0.57 -16.35 -4.09
CA THR A 31 0.66 -17.05 -4.51
C THR A 31 0.71 -17.30 -6.01
N ASP A 32 -0.40 -17.66 -6.61
CA ASP A 32 -0.50 -17.89 -8.05
C ASP A 32 -0.50 -16.57 -8.82
N ALA A 33 -1.16 -15.54 -8.26
CA ALA A 33 -1.14 -14.20 -8.82
C ALA A 33 0.29 -13.61 -8.88
N VAL A 34 1.08 -13.78 -7.81
CA VAL A 34 2.50 -13.37 -7.77
C VAL A 34 3.33 -14.15 -8.79
N ARG A 35 3.01 -15.43 -9.04
CA ARG A 35 3.71 -16.24 -10.05
C ARG A 35 3.36 -15.88 -11.47
N THR A 36 2.18 -15.29 -11.70
CA THR A 36 1.62 -15.08 -13.05
C THR A 36 1.62 -13.64 -13.51
N PHE A 37 0.98 -12.73 -12.78
CA PHE A 37 0.75 -11.35 -13.25
C PHE A 37 1.02 -10.24 -12.22
N LEU A 38 1.42 -10.56 -10.99
CA LEU A 38 1.83 -9.55 -10.02
C LEU A 38 3.36 -9.38 -10.03
N LYS A 39 3.84 -8.21 -9.58
CA LYS A 39 5.26 -8.01 -9.27
C LYS A 39 5.67 -8.99 -8.17
N GLN A 40 6.91 -9.47 -8.24
CA GLN A 40 7.46 -10.33 -7.21
C GLN A 40 7.80 -9.51 -5.96
N PRO A 41 7.18 -9.79 -4.80
CA PRO A 41 7.47 -9.06 -3.58
C PRO A 41 8.84 -9.41 -3.00
N THR A 42 9.57 -8.39 -2.57
CA THR A 42 10.67 -8.51 -1.63
C THR A 42 10.20 -7.91 -0.31
N VAL A 43 9.95 -8.76 0.69
CA VAL A 43 9.48 -8.33 2.01
C VAL A 43 10.68 -8.21 2.93
N GLU A 44 10.87 -7.03 3.50
CA GLU A 44 11.92 -6.74 4.48
C GLU A 44 11.30 -6.32 5.81
N THR A 45 11.76 -6.93 6.88
CA THR A 45 11.32 -6.64 8.24
C THR A 45 12.44 -5.99 9.02
N ALA A 46 12.15 -4.80 9.55
CA ALA A 46 13.08 -4.09 10.42
C ALA A 46 12.85 -4.50 11.89
N TYR A 47 13.89 -4.99 12.52
CA TYR A 47 13.87 -5.39 13.93
C TYR A 47 14.63 -4.39 14.78
N GLY A 48 14.04 -3.98 15.92
CA GLY A 48 14.72 -3.12 16.90
C GLY A 48 14.98 -1.69 16.44
N LEU A 49 14.38 -1.26 15.33
CA LEU A 49 14.52 0.09 14.80
C LEU A 49 13.32 0.96 15.16
N SER A 50 13.55 2.25 15.35
CA SER A 50 12.48 3.23 15.48
C SER A 50 11.76 3.43 14.14
N ALA A 51 10.52 3.96 14.19
CA ALA A 51 9.74 4.23 12.98
C ALA A 51 10.46 5.21 12.03
N GLU A 52 11.15 6.21 12.58
CA GLU A 52 11.97 7.15 11.81
C GLU A 52 13.14 6.45 11.10
N GLN A 53 13.85 5.57 11.82
CA GLN A 53 14.93 4.78 11.24
C GLN A 53 14.43 3.86 10.12
N ILE A 54 13.26 3.24 10.31
CA ILE A 54 12.62 2.38 9.30
C ILE A 54 12.28 3.19 8.05
N VAL A 55 11.69 4.38 8.18
CA VAL A 55 11.39 5.26 7.06
C VAL A 55 12.67 5.67 6.34
N ARG A 56 13.69 6.10 7.08
CA ARG A 56 14.98 6.52 6.50
C ARG A 56 15.64 5.40 5.72
N LEU A 57 15.82 4.24 6.35
CA LEU A 57 16.49 3.10 5.73
C LEU A 57 15.67 2.51 4.57
N GLY A 58 14.36 2.34 4.76
CA GLY A 58 13.48 1.84 3.71
C GLY A 58 13.43 2.76 2.49
N THR A 59 13.44 4.07 2.70
CA THR A 59 13.49 5.05 1.60
C THR A 59 14.84 4.98 0.87
N GLN A 60 15.95 4.93 1.59
CA GLN A 60 17.28 4.77 1.00
C GLN A 60 17.40 3.46 0.21
N GLU A 61 16.93 2.34 0.77
CA GLU A 61 16.97 1.04 0.11
C GLU A 61 16.10 1.01 -1.14
N PHE A 62 14.91 1.64 -1.09
CA PHE A 62 14.06 1.79 -2.27
C PHE A 62 14.79 2.52 -3.41
N PHE A 63 15.42 3.66 -3.12
CA PHE A 63 16.10 4.42 -4.16
C PHE A 63 17.38 3.75 -4.65
N LYS A 64 18.07 3.01 -3.80
CA LYS A 64 19.20 2.17 -4.21
C LYS A 64 18.77 1.11 -5.25
N ARG A 65 17.61 0.47 -5.06
CA ARG A 65 17.11 -0.59 -5.96
C ARG A 65 16.38 -0.05 -7.17
N TYR A 66 15.54 0.97 -6.98
CA TYR A 66 14.59 1.46 -7.99
C TYR A 66 14.77 2.92 -8.37
N GLY A 67 15.81 3.58 -7.87
CA GLY A 67 16.04 5.01 -8.11
C GLY A 67 16.19 5.36 -9.60
N SER A 68 16.81 4.50 -10.39
CA SER A 68 16.96 4.66 -11.83
C SER A 68 15.87 3.97 -12.66
N THR A 69 14.91 3.29 -12.02
CA THR A 69 13.88 2.52 -12.74
C THR A 69 12.87 3.45 -13.40
N VAL A 70 12.84 3.38 -14.72
CA VAL A 70 11.79 3.99 -15.56
C VAL A 70 11.15 2.86 -16.35
N TYR A 71 9.85 2.74 -16.26
CA TYR A 71 9.08 1.71 -16.95
C TYR A 71 8.89 2.05 -18.44
N PRO A 72 8.56 1.08 -19.31
CA PRO A 72 8.29 1.35 -20.73
C PRO A 72 7.16 2.36 -20.98
N THR A 73 6.29 2.57 -19.99
CA THR A 73 5.26 3.62 -19.98
C THR A 73 5.83 5.04 -19.81
N GLY A 74 7.13 5.19 -19.57
CA GLY A 74 7.81 6.45 -19.23
C GLY A 74 7.69 6.84 -17.75
N CYS A 75 6.96 6.06 -16.94
CA CYS A 75 6.76 6.35 -15.53
C CYS A 75 7.93 5.85 -14.68
N SER A 76 8.39 6.66 -13.74
CA SER A 76 9.40 6.27 -12.76
C SER A 76 8.77 5.44 -11.63
N ALA A 77 9.54 4.49 -11.08
CA ALA A 77 9.14 3.74 -9.89
C ALA A 77 8.83 4.67 -8.70
N LYS A 78 7.77 4.36 -7.94
CA LYS A 78 7.27 5.17 -6.84
C LYS A 78 7.20 4.40 -5.54
N LEU A 79 7.39 5.13 -4.44
CA LEU A 79 7.33 4.64 -3.08
C LEU A 79 6.15 5.26 -2.35
N ALA A 80 5.33 4.47 -1.69
CA ALA A 80 4.32 4.95 -0.76
C ALA A 80 4.77 4.72 0.69
N ILE A 81 4.66 5.74 1.53
CA ILE A 81 4.89 5.67 2.97
C ILE A 81 3.59 6.00 3.67
N TYR A 82 3.07 5.06 4.43
CA TYR A 82 1.85 5.26 5.22
C TYR A 82 2.21 5.81 6.59
N CYS A 83 1.60 6.93 6.98
CA CYS A 83 2.02 7.71 8.13
C CYS A 83 1.09 7.60 9.35
N GLY A 84 -0.04 6.88 9.23
CA GLY A 84 -1.01 6.69 10.32
C GLY A 84 -1.84 7.95 10.63
N SER A 85 -1.21 9.11 10.82
CA SER A 85 -1.87 10.38 11.10
C SER A 85 -1.29 11.54 10.28
N ILE A 86 -2.09 12.60 10.09
CA ILE A 86 -1.66 13.83 9.39
C ILE A 86 -0.55 14.53 10.18
N GLU A 87 -0.68 14.56 11.49
CA GLU A 87 0.29 15.20 12.37
C GLU A 87 1.67 14.56 12.20
N ARG A 88 1.75 13.23 12.31
CA ARG A 88 2.99 12.50 12.10
C ARG A 88 3.55 12.69 10.68
N LEU A 89 2.67 12.70 9.67
CA LEU A 89 3.09 12.98 8.29
C LEU A 89 3.78 14.34 8.20
N GLU A 90 3.18 15.39 8.75
CA GLU A 90 3.64 16.77 8.59
C GLU A 90 4.86 17.09 9.49
N THR A 91 4.89 16.57 10.72
CA THR A 91 5.92 16.96 11.70
C THR A 91 7.14 16.05 11.73
N GLU A 92 6.99 14.78 11.34
CA GLU A 92 8.07 13.79 11.46
C GLU A 92 8.52 13.27 10.09
N ILE A 93 7.59 12.72 9.30
CA ILE A 93 7.95 11.95 8.10
C ILE A 93 8.28 12.86 6.91
N ALA A 94 7.47 13.89 6.64
CA ALA A 94 7.71 14.78 5.51
C ALA A 94 9.05 15.53 5.63
N PRO A 95 9.41 16.15 6.76
CA PRO A 95 10.72 16.78 6.91
C PRO A 95 11.89 15.82 6.69
N LEU A 96 11.77 14.59 7.22
CA LEU A 96 12.79 13.56 7.08
C LEU A 96 12.99 13.15 5.61
N VAL A 97 11.91 12.91 4.89
CA VAL A 97 11.97 12.41 3.51
C VAL A 97 12.35 13.54 2.53
N GLU A 98 11.87 14.77 2.78
CA GLU A 98 12.26 15.96 1.99
C GLU A 98 13.76 16.28 2.10
N GLN A 99 14.40 16.02 3.23
CA GLN A 99 15.86 16.16 3.37
C GLN A 99 16.62 15.18 2.46
N ILE A 100 16.06 13.99 2.23
CA ILE A 100 16.69 12.94 1.42
C ILE A 100 16.38 13.15 -0.07
N PHE A 101 15.14 13.56 -0.39
CA PHE A 101 14.63 13.69 -1.77
C PHE A 101 13.87 15.01 -1.95
N PRO A 102 14.56 16.15 -1.97
CA PRO A 102 13.91 17.45 -2.07
C PRO A 102 13.11 17.59 -3.37
N GLY A 103 11.88 18.08 -3.25
CA GLY A 103 10.98 18.35 -4.38
C GLY A 103 10.39 17.14 -5.07
N GLN A 104 10.61 15.91 -4.52
CA GLN A 104 10.09 14.68 -5.07
C GLN A 104 9.03 14.01 -4.16
N VAL A 105 8.65 14.68 -3.08
CA VAL A 105 7.71 14.18 -2.08
C VAL A 105 6.32 14.77 -2.31
N LEU A 106 5.32 13.92 -2.43
CA LEU A 106 3.92 14.30 -2.45
C LEU A 106 3.30 13.99 -1.10
N LYS A 107 2.82 15.01 -0.41
CA LYS A 107 1.98 14.86 0.79
C LYS A 107 0.53 14.76 0.37
N TYR A 108 -0.15 13.67 0.71
CA TYR A 108 -1.54 13.48 0.31
C TYR A 108 -2.43 13.14 1.50
N HIS A 109 -3.18 14.14 1.97
CA HIS A 109 -4.17 14.04 3.04
C HIS A 109 -5.24 15.12 2.89
N ARG A 110 -6.37 14.94 3.58
CA ARG A 110 -7.52 15.86 3.49
C ARG A 110 -7.44 17.08 4.42
N GLY A 111 -6.36 17.19 5.18
CA GLY A 111 -6.24 18.19 6.22
C GLY A 111 -7.00 17.85 7.51
N ASN A 112 -6.75 18.63 8.54
CA ASN A 112 -7.45 18.61 9.83
C ASN A 112 -7.49 20.03 10.43
N ALA A 113 -7.81 20.16 11.72
CA ALA A 113 -7.88 21.46 12.40
C ALA A 113 -6.53 22.23 12.43
N HIS A 114 -5.42 21.52 12.38
CA HIS A 114 -4.06 22.10 12.53
C HIS A 114 -3.31 22.18 11.19
N PHE A 115 -3.58 21.29 10.26
CA PHE A 115 -2.88 21.20 8.98
C PHE A 115 -3.87 21.25 7.82
N LYS A 116 -3.68 22.22 6.92
CA LYS A 116 -4.47 22.32 5.70
C LYS A 116 -4.09 21.22 4.71
N ALA A 117 -5.05 20.76 3.91
CA ALA A 117 -4.77 19.88 2.78
C ALA A 117 -3.76 20.57 1.83
N PRO A 118 -2.70 19.87 1.37
CA PRO A 118 -1.72 20.46 0.48
C PRO A 118 -2.35 20.89 -0.84
N ALA A 119 -2.07 22.11 -1.27
CA ALA A 119 -2.62 22.64 -2.51
C ALA A 119 -2.11 21.85 -3.73
N GLY A 120 -3.02 21.51 -4.65
CA GLY A 120 -2.68 20.76 -5.87
C GLY A 120 -2.42 19.27 -5.66
N ALA A 121 -2.36 18.79 -4.41
CA ALA A 121 -2.02 17.39 -4.11
C ALA A 121 -2.96 16.37 -4.76
N GLU A 122 -4.24 16.69 -4.91
CA GLU A 122 -5.22 15.79 -5.54
C GLU A 122 -4.92 15.60 -7.04
N ALA A 123 -4.60 16.69 -7.74
CA ALA A 123 -4.21 16.62 -9.15
C ALA A 123 -2.90 15.86 -9.34
N ASP A 124 -1.88 16.17 -8.51
CA ASP A 124 -0.60 15.48 -8.55
C ASP A 124 -0.74 13.98 -8.23
N PHE A 125 -1.62 13.64 -7.28
CA PHE A 125 -1.92 12.26 -6.91
C PHE A 125 -2.62 11.48 -8.04
N ALA A 126 -3.57 12.11 -8.73
CA ALA A 126 -4.24 11.53 -9.89
C ALA A 126 -3.29 11.32 -11.08
N MET A 127 -2.23 12.13 -11.17
CA MET A 127 -1.27 12.09 -12.27
C MET A 127 0.00 11.30 -11.97
N LEU A 128 0.03 10.52 -10.88
CA LEU A 128 1.24 9.76 -10.47
C LEU A 128 1.76 8.79 -11.54
N ASP A 129 0.88 8.18 -12.32
CA ASP A 129 1.25 7.29 -13.43
C ASP A 129 1.49 8.04 -14.76
N SER A 130 1.65 9.37 -14.73
CA SER A 130 2.09 10.14 -15.88
C SER A 130 3.62 10.14 -15.98
N PRO A 131 4.19 10.06 -17.20
CA PRO A 131 5.63 10.25 -17.42
C PRO A 131 6.15 11.62 -16.93
N ALA A 132 5.29 12.63 -16.89
CA ALA A 132 5.61 13.97 -16.39
C ALA A 132 5.56 14.08 -14.85
N ALA A 133 5.12 13.05 -14.14
CA ALA A 133 5.01 13.09 -12.68
C ALA A 133 6.39 13.18 -12.01
N ARG A 134 6.66 14.32 -11.37
CA ARG A 134 7.92 14.57 -10.67
C ARG A 134 8.02 13.86 -9.31
N HIS A 135 6.89 13.59 -8.68
CA HIS A 135 6.85 13.00 -7.36
C HIS A 135 7.20 11.50 -7.42
N ARG A 136 8.15 11.11 -6.58
CA ARG A 136 8.65 9.73 -6.47
C ARG A 136 8.28 9.07 -5.16
N VAL A 137 8.08 9.87 -4.10
CA VAL A 137 7.63 9.42 -2.79
C VAL A 137 6.27 10.03 -2.49
N VAL A 138 5.33 9.19 -2.06
CA VAL A 138 3.98 9.61 -1.71
C VAL A 138 3.74 9.30 -0.23
N LEU A 139 3.48 10.33 0.55
CA LEU A 139 3.14 10.21 1.97
C LEU A 139 1.61 10.18 2.12
N LEU A 140 1.09 9.14 2.73
CA LEU A 140 -0.34 8.84 2.79
C LEU A 140 -0.84 8.74 4.23
N VAL A 141 -2.00 9.33 4.50
CA VAL A 141 -2.74 9.14 5.75
C VAL A 141 -4.13 8.62 5.43
N GLN A 142 -4.42 7.38 5.80
CA GLN A 142 -5.73 6.73 5.67
C GLN A 142 -6.38 6.79 4.27
N ILE A 143 -5.69 7.32 3.28
CA ILE A 143 -6.10 7.46 1.88
C ILE A 143 -5.49 6.33 1.07
N GLY A 144 -6.11 6.00 -0.06
CA GLY A 144 -5.67 4.88 -0.89
C GLY A 144 -6.12 3.52 -0.35
N LYS A 145 -7.09 3.49 0.57
CA LYS A 145 -7.65 2.23 1.10
C LYS A 145 -8.52 1.52 0.06
N GLU A 146 -9.27 2.29 -0.73
CA GLU A 146 -10.12 1.76 -1.81
C GLU A 146 -9.98 2.63 -3.06
N GLY A 147 -10.02 2.01 -4.24
CA GLY A 147 -10.07 2.69 -5.53
C GLY A 147 -8.78 3.36 -6.02
N TRP A 148 -7.70 3.46 -5.21
CA TRP A 148 -6.44 3.98 -5.71
C TRP A 148 -5.68 2.94 -6.52
N ASP A 149 -5.40 3.29 -7.75
CA ASP A 149 -4.64 2.49 -8.69
C ASP A 149 -3.43 3.29 -9.18
N CYS A 150 -2.23 2.82 -8.83
CA CYS A 150 -0.96 3.37 -9.28
C CYS A 150 -0.05 2.22 -9.70
N HIS A 151 0.04 1.99 -11.00
CA HIS A 151 0.82 0.88 -11.56
C HIS A 151 2.32 1.07 -11.35
N SER A 152 2.81 2.32 -11.39
CA SER A 152 4.22 2.63 -11.13
C SER A 152 4.61 2.54 -9.65
N LEU A 153 3.65 2.31 -8.73
CA LEU A 153 3.95 2.04 -7.35
C LEU A 153 4.78 0.75 -7.22
N THR A 154 5.97 0.86 -6.66
CA THR A 154 6.96 -0.22 -6.62
C THR A 154 7.45 -0.51 -5.22
N GLY A 155 7.19 0.38 -4.28
CA GLY A 155 7.51 0.19 -2.88
C GLY A 155 6.42 0.67 -1.93
N VAL A 156 6.32 -0.01 -0.78
CA VAL A 156 5.47 0.39 0.35
C VAL A 156 6.27 0.30 1.64
N ILE A 157 6.17 1.31 2.50
CA ILE A 157 6.72 1.32 3.85
C ILE A 157 5.58 1.43 4.87
N LEU A 158 5.56 0.52 5.85
CA LEU A 158 4.74 0.56 7.05
C LEU A 158 5.69 0.52 8.27
N ALA A 159 6.05 1.69 8.79
CA ALA A 159 7.13 1.84 9.75
C ALA A 159 6.72 1.54 11.20
N GLN A 160 5.44 1.62 11.52
CA GLN A 160 4.92 1.31 12.86
C GLN A 160 3.49 0.78 12.80
N LYS A 161 3.08 0.14 13.90
CA LYS A 161 1.68 -0.26 14.10
C LYS A 161 0.76 0.97 14.03
N GLY A 162 -0.33 0.86 13.26
CA GLY A 162 -1.28 1.97 13.05
C GLY A 162 -1.04 2.78 11.77
N ASP A 163 0.08 2.62 11.07
CA ASP A 163 0.29 3.20 9.73
C ASP A 163 -0.75 2.67 8.72
N SER A 164 -1.20 1.44 8.93
CA SER A 164 -2.37 0.85 8.29
C SER A 164 -3.27 0.20 9.35
N PRO A 165 -4.61 0.19 9.17
CA PRO A 165 -5.48 -0.62 10.01
C PRO A 165 -5.02 -2.08 10.02
N SER A 166 -5.03 -2.73 11.18
CA SER A 166 -4.51 -4.10 11.32
C SER A 166 -5.19 -5.12 10.41
N ASN A 167 -6.47 -4.91 10.07
CA ASN A 167 -7.20 -5.75 9.13
C ASN A 167 -6.89 -5.45 7.65
N MET A 168 -6.08 -4.44 7.34
CA MET A 168 -5.77 -3.98 5.99
C MET A 168 -4.28 -4.00 5.65
N VAL A 169 -3.42 -4.51 6.53
CA VAL A 169 -1.95 -4.52 6.32
C VAL A 169 -1.60 -5.27 5.04
N LEU A 170 -2.19 -6.43 4.80
CA LEU A 170 -1.97 -7.21 3.58
C LEU A 170 -2.41 -6.42 2.33
N GLN A 171 -3.61 -5.84 2.34
CA GLN A 171 -4.12 -5.07 1.20
C GLN A 171 -3.27 -3.83 0.92
N THR A 172 -2.79 -3.17 1.98
CA THR A 172 -1.92 -1.99 1.86
C THR A 172 -0.55 -2.38 1.30
N ALA A 173 0.05 -3.43 1.83
CA ALA A 173 1.35 -3.94 1.38
C ALA A 173 1.30 -4.41 -0.09
N CYS A 174 0.24 -5.12 -0.48
CA CYS A 174 0.11 -5.66 -1.84
C CYS A 174 -0.18 -4.61 -2.93
N ARG A 175 -0.41 -3.33 -2.57
CA ARG A 175 -0.66 -2.29 -3.59
C ARG A 175 0.50 -2.09 -4.55
N CYS A 176 1.73 -2.25 -4.11
CA CYS A 176 2.90 -2.13 -4.96
C CYS A 176 3.12 -3.34 -5.90
N LEU A 177 2.31 -4.39 -5.79
CA LEU A 177 2.50 -5.62 -6.57
C LEU A 177 1.83 -5.59 -7.95
N ARG A 178 1.04 -4.56 -8.28
CA ARG A 178 0.37 -4.46 -9.59
C ARG A 178 1.38 -4.39 -10.73
N GLU A 179 1.12 -5.11 -11.82
CA GLU A 179 1.92 -5.00 -13.05
C GLU A 179 1.92 -3.58 -13.61
N VAL A 180 3.08 -3.12 -14.08
CA VAL A 180 3.17 -1.86 -14.82
C VAL A 180 2.90 -2.07 -16.30
N VAL A 181 3.49 -3.12 -16.84
CA VAL A 181 3.31 -3.54 -18.24
C VAL A 181 2.93 -5.02 -18.25
N ARG A 182 1.83 -5.32 -18.91
CA ARG A 182 1.31 -6.68 -18.99
C ARG A 182 2.35 -7.67 -19.50
N GLY A 183 2.56 -8.75 -18.73
CA GLY A 183 3.49 -9.83 -19.10
C GLY A 183 4.96 -9.53 -18.81
N GLN A 184 5.30 -8.36 -18.28
CA GLN A 184 6.66 -8.04 -17.83
C GLN A 184 6.79 -8.25 -16.33
N ARG A 185 7.69 -9.14 -15.93
CA ARG A 185 7.96 -9.38 -14.52
C ARG A 185 8.86 -8.30 -13.94
N HIS A 186 8.39 -7.67 -12.91
CA HIS A 186 9.13 -6.70 -12.07
C HIS A 186 9.11 -7.15 -10.62
N SER A 187 10.03 -6.65 -9.82
CA SER A 187 10.01 -6.79 -8.37
C SER A 187 9.38 -5.56 -7.71
N ALA A 188 8.92 -5.72 -6.48
CA ALA A 188 8.44 -4.63 -5.63
C ALA A 188 8.95 -4.83 -4.20
N MET A 189 9.15 -3.74 -3.47
CA MET A 189 9.64 -3.74 -2.09
C MET A 189 8.51 -3.48 -1.11
N ILE A 190 8.41 -4.33 -0.10
CA ILE A 190 7.54 -4.14 1.06
C ILE A 190 8.45 -4.05 2.28
N TYR A 191 8.51 -2.88 2.93
CA TYR A 191 9.38 -2.64 4.08
C TYR A 191 8.53 -2.41 5.33
N LEU A 192 8.66 -3.29 6.33
CA LEU A 192 7.74 -3.36 7.46
C LEU A 192 8.48 -3.25 8.79
N SER A 193 7.82 -2.62 9.78
CA SER A 193 8.16 -2.85 11.17
C SER A 193 7.85 -4.30 11.57
N GLN A 194 8.45 -4.76 12.66
CA GLN A 194 8.20 -6.12 13.20
C GLN A 194 6.72 -6.37 13.45
N ASP A 195 6.00 -5.41 14.03
CA ASP A 195 4.56 -5.55 14.31
C ASP A 195 3.74 -5.74 13.03
N ASN A 196 4.03 -4.92 12.00
CA ASN A 196 3.33 -5.03 10.72
C ASN A 196 3.67 -6.33 9.99
N ALA A 197 4.90 -6.84 10.11
CA ALA A 197 5.29 -8.12 9.54
C ALA A 197 4.53 -9.29 10.20
N GLN A 198 4.38 -9.27 11.52
CA GLN A 198 3.59 -10.28 12.24
C GLN A 198 2.11 -10.28 11.82
N ILE A 199 1.52 -9.07 11.66
CA ILE A 199 0.16 -8.92 11.16
C ILE A 199 0.03 -9.46 9.73
N LEU A 200 0.98 -9.11 8.86
CA LEU A 200 1.00 -9.60 7.47
C LEU A 200 1.06 -11.12 7.40
N GLU A 201 1.95 -11.75 8.18
CA GLU A 201 2.04 -13.21 8.25
C GLU A 201 0.75 -13.87 8.73
N ALA A 202 0.12 -13.31 9.77
CA ALA A 202 -1.16 -13.82 10.26
C ALA A 202 -2.25 -13.74 9.19
N GLN A 203 -2.32 -12.63 8.45
CA GLN A 203 -3.30 -12.46 7.37
C GLN A 203 -3.04 -13.40 6.18
N LEU A 204 -1.76 -13.62 5.82
CA LEU A 204 -1.41 -14.58 4.78
C LEU A 204 -1.80 -16.01 5.15
N LYS A 205 -1.54 -16.44 6.39
CA LYS A 205 -1.95 -17.76 6.89
C LYS A 205 -3.46 -17.93 6.86
N THR A 206 -4.21 -16.91 7.24
CA THR A 206 -5.68 -16.93 7.19
C THR A 206 -6.20 -17.06 5.77
N SER A 207 -5.61 -16.33 4.82
CA SER A 207 -6.01 -16.33 3.42
C SER A 207 -5.67 -17.63 2.67
N GLN A 208 -4.71 -18.43 3.18
CA GLN A 208 -4.34 -19.72 2.61
C GLN A 208 -5.22 -20.87 3.12
N ASN A 209 -5.88 -20.69 4.26
CA ASN A 209 -6.72 -21.71 4.89
C ASN A 209 -8.21 -21.55 4.53
N THR A 210 -8.56 -20.64 3.63
CA THR A 210 -9.91 -20.40 3.12
C THR A 210 -10.02 -20.82 1.67
#